data_e2bf69259f2c133aa52275194d30167f
#
_entry.id   e2bf69259f2c133aa52275194d30167f
#
_cell.length_a   1.000
_cell.length_b   1.000
_cell.length_c   1.000
_cell.angle_alpha   90.00
_cell.angle_beta   90.00
_cell.angle_gamma   90.00
#
_symmetry.space_group_name_H-M   'P 1'
#
loop_
_entity.id
_entity.type
_entity.pdbx_description
1 polymer ?
#
loop_
_entity_poly.entity_id
_entity_poly.type
_entity_poly.pdbx_seq_one_letter_code
_entity_poly.pdbx_strand_id
1 'polypeptide(L)'
;MVAERSPLPRVCIVSPALATANTGNWHTASRWQRFLAPVAAVEIRGSGDDGDIDADLLIALHARRSAESISRWHEHRPTAPIVLVLTGTDLYLDLESDLNAQHSLQCASRIVVLQEAGLDRLDAVSRARARVIVQSAEALVEARDERDFDFVAVGHLRDVKDPETLMRAARLLSAEAAAGPTIGHIGDALDAHLAEAARATMTACPAYRWLGAMPHAAARRALARARALVHTSRMEGGANVVIEAVRSRVPVLASRIDGNVGLLGTDYDGYFPVGDAAALAALMRRFVGDPAFAARLAAQCAQREPLFRPAVERRAVRALLADLLPARRTRR
;
A
#
# COMPACT_ATOMS: atom_id res chain seq x y z
N MET A 1 -13.94 -22.78 40.40
CA MET A 1 -12.75 -23.04 39.61
C MET A 1 -12.73 -22.03 38.45
N VAL A 2 -11.89 -21.02 38.53
CA VAL A 2 -11.63 -20.09 37.42
C VAL A 2 -10.76 -20.86 36.45
N ALA A 3 -11.27 -21.13 35.24
CA ALA A 3 -10.46 -21.73 34.19
C ALA A 3 -9.27 -20.80 33.89
N GLU A 4 -8.06 -21.22 34.19
CA GLU A 4 -6.84 -20.53 33.78
C GLU A 4 -6.90 -20.40 32.23
N ARG A 5 -7.04 -19.18 31.76
CA ARG A 5 -6.94 -18.89 30.32
C ARG A 5 -5.50 -19.18 29.90
N SER A 6 -5.32 -20.13 29.02
CA SER A 6 -4.01 -20.34 28.38
C SER A 6 -3.45 -19.01 27.90
N PRO A 7 -2.14 -18.76 28.08
CA PRO A 7 -1.53 -17.50 27.63
C PRO A 7 -1.76 -17.33 26.12
N LEU A 8 -2.01 -16.08 25.71
CA LEU A 8 -2.16 -15.75 24.31
C LEU A 8 -0.87 -16.08 23.54
N PRO A 9 -0.96 -16.56 22.30
CA PRO A 9 0.20 -16.76 21.44
C PRO A 9 0.94 -15.44 21.23
N ARG A 10 2.27 -15.50 21.15
CA ARG A 10 3.14 -14.35 20.90
C ARG A 10 3.46 -14.26 19.42
N VAL A 11 3.30 -13.10 18.84
CA VAL A 11 3.56 -12.80 17.43
C VAL A 11 4.56 -11.66 17.33
N CYS A 12 5.63 -11.85 16.58
CA CYS A 12 6.52 -10.76 16.21
C CYS A 12 6.26 -10.34 14.76
N ILE A 13 6.05 -9.04 14.53
CA ILE A 13 5.96 -8.45 13.20
C ILE A 13 7.26 -7.71 12.93
N VAL A 14 8.04 -8.17 11.95
CA VAL A 14 9.24 -7.48 11.48
C VAL A 14 8.89 -6.58 10.31
N SER A 15 9.26 -5.30 10.42
CA SER A 15 9.00 -4.29 9.39
C SER A 15 10.27 -3.53 9.01
N PRO A 16 10.55 -3.33 7.71
CA PRO A 16 11.71 -2.55 7.25
C PRO A 16 11.62 -1.05 7.55
N ALA A 17 10.49 -0.61 8.09
CA ALA A 17 10.26 0.77 8.50
C ALA A 17 9.38 0.83 9.74
N LEU A 18 9.75 1.68 10.69
CA LEU A 18 9.01 1.93 11.93
C LEU A 18 8.22 3.24 11.85
N ALA A 19 7.58 3.64 12.95
CA ALA A 19 6.64 4.76 13.04
C ALA A 19 7.17 6.08 12.45
N THR A 20 8.46 6.39 12.65
CA THR A 20 9.10 7.62 12.20
C THR A 20 9.18 7.74 10.68
N ALA A 21 9.20 6.61 9.96
CA ALA A 21 9.34 6.61 8.50
C ALA A 21 8.01 6.83 7.75
N ASN A 22 6.87 6.74 8.42
CA ASN A 22 5.53 6.96 7.85
C ASN A 22 5.30 6.28 6.49
N THR A 23 5.71 5.00 6.38
CA THR A 23 5.65 4.24 5.11
C THR A 23 4.52 3.22 5.10
N GLY A 24 4.20 2.68 3.92
CA GLY A 24 3.19 1.63 3.74
C GLY A 24 3.42 0.39 4.60
N ASN A 25 4.69 -0.01 4.80
CA ASN A 25 5.04 -1.17 5.64
C ASN A 25 4.71 -0.92 7.11
N TRP A 26 5.04 0.26 7.63
CA TRP A 26 4.63 0.65 8.99
C TRP A 26 3.10 0.62 9.16
N HIS A 27 2.36 1.20 8.21
CA HIS A 27 0.90 1.20 8.28
C HIS A 27 0.32 -0.21 8.28
N THR A 28 0.91 -1.13 7.52
CA THR A 28 0.51 -2.54 7.50
C THR A 28 0.83 -3.22 8.83
N ALA A 29 2.06 -3.09 9.33
CA ALA A 29 2.48 -3.69 10.61
C ALA A 29 1.60 -3.20 11.77
N SER A 30 1.42 -1.88 11.91
CA SER A 30 0.61 -1.25 12.95
C SER A 30 -0.88 -1.64 12.87
N ARG A 31 -1.43 -1.78 11.65
CA ARG A 31 -2.81 -2.22 11.45
C ARG A 31 -2.98 -3.69 11.84
N TRP A 32 -2.06 -4.56 11.43
CA TRP A 32 -2.11 -5.98 11.77
C TRP A 32 -1.89 -6.21 13.27
N GLN A 33 -1.01 -5.46 13.93
CA GLN A 33 -0.87 -5.49 15.38
C GLN A 33 -2.22 -5.24 16.07
N ARG A 34 -2.93 -4.16 15.67
CA ARG A 34 -4.25 -3.85 16.24
C ARG A 34 -5.29 -4.95 15.96
N PHE A 35 -5.24 -5.56 14.77
CA PHE A 35 -6.18 -6.64 14.42
C PHE A 35 -5.94 -7.92 15.23
N LEU A 36 -4.69 -8.20 15.56
CA LEU A 36 -4.29 -9.40 16.29
C LEU A 36 -4.31 -9.22 17.80
N ALA A 37 -4.17 -8.01 18.34
CA ALA A 37 -4.09 -7.73 19.77
C ALA A 37 -5.17 -8.42 20.65
N PRO A 38 -6.44 -8.61 20.20
CA PRO A 38 -7.43 -9.33 21.00
C PRO A 38 -7.21 -10.86 21.09
N VAL A 39 -6.33 -11.43 20.25
CA VAL A 39 -6.14 -12.89 20.10
C VAL A 39 -4.68 -13.31 20.20
N ALA A 40 -3.74 -12.37 20.27
CA ALA A 40 -2.30 -12.61 20.40
C ALA A 40 -1.61 -11.44 21.11
N ALA A 41 -0.49 -11.71 21.80
CA ALA A 41 0.44 -10.68 22.23
C ALA A 41 1.35 -10.34 21.05
N VAL A 42 1.30 -9.10 20.55
CA VAL A 42 1.96 -8.71 19.30
C VAL A 42 2.98 -7.60 19.54
N GLU A 43 4.23 -7.85 19.20
CA GLU A 43 5.28 -6.83 19.12
C GLU A 43 5.61 -6.49 17.66
N ILE A 44 6.09 -5.25 17.42
CA ILE A 44 6.64 -4.82 16.13
C ILE A 44 8.12 -4.50 16.35
N ARG A 45 8.98 -5.06 15.50
CA ARG A 45 10.42 -4.82 15.49
C ARG A 45 10.87 -4.28 14.13
N GLY A 46 12.00 -3.56 14.14
CA GLY A 46 12.71 -3.19 12.93
C GLY A 46 13.40 -4.40 12.30
N SER A 47 13.57 -4.39 10.98
CA SER A 47 14.31 -5.47 10.29
C SER A 47 15.83 -5.48 10.60
N GLY A 48 16.34 -4.46 11.28
CA GLY A 48 17.73 -4.38 11.75
C GLY A 48 17.90 -4.66 13.24
N ASP A 49 16.84 -5.08 13.94
CA ASP A 49 16.95 -5.41 15.38
C ASP A 49 17.66 -6.76 15.57
N ASP A 50 18.78 -6.75 16.28
CA ASP A 50 19.65 -7.92 16.48
C ASP A 50 19.23 -8.84 17.66
N GLY A 51 18.25 -8.42 18.44
CA GLY A 51 17.79 -9.18 19.61
C GLY A 51 17.03 -10.45 19.25
N ASP A 52 17.14 -11.48 20.11
CA ASP A 52 16.37 -12.70 19.98
C ASP A 52 14.86 -12.41 19.96
N ILE A 53 14.17 -13.04 19.01
CA ILE A 53 12.72 -12.94 18.89
C ILE A 53 12.09 -14.08 19.69
N ASP A 54 11.49 -13.75 20.84
CA ASP A 54 10.75 -14.70 21.64
C ASP A 54 9.25 -14.66 21.32
N ALA A 55 8.87 -15.32 20.22
CA ALA A 55 7.50 -15.42 19.74
C ALA A 55 7.17 -16.83 19.22
N ASP A 56 5.90 -17.11 19.02
CA ASP A 56 5.40 -18.38 18.45
C ASP A 56 5.25 -18.31 16.93
N LEU A 57 5.19 -17.10 16.36
CA LEU A 57 5.05 -16.81 14.93
C LEU A 57 5.83 -15.55 14.56
N LEU A 58 6.55 -15.62 13.45
CA LEU A 58 7.13 -14.45 12.79
C LEU A 58 6.26 -14.01 11.62
N ILE A 59 5.92 -12.72 11.53
CA ILE A 59 5.34 -12.08 10.35
C ILE A 59 6.38 -11.08 9.82
N ALA A 60 6.94 -11.32 8.65
CA ALA A 60 7.97 -10.47 8.06
C ALA A 60 7.42 -9.71 6.85
N LEU A 61 7.55 -8.39 6.86
CA LEU A 61 7.15 -7.53 5.74
C LEU A 61 8.35 -7.28 4.84
N HIS A 62 8.20 -7.54 3.54
CA HIS A 62 9.21 -7.35 2.49
C HIS A 62 10.35 -8.39 2.51
N ALA A 63 10.38 -9.26 1.50
CA ALA A 63 11.27 -10.42 1.42
C ALA A 63 12.76 -10.08 1.60
N ARG A 64 13.29 -9.11 0.82
CA ARG A 64 14.70 -8.74 0.86
C ARG A 64 15.08 -7.99 2.14
N ARG A 65 14.27 -6.99 2.54
CA ARG A 65 14.61 -6.11 3.66
C ARG A 65 14.47 -6.78 5.02
N SER A 66 13.69 -7.84 5.12
CA SER A 66 13.53 -8.62 6.36
C SER A 66 14.28 -9.95 6.32
N ALA A 67 15.10 -10.18 5.30
CA ALA A 67 15.78 -11.48 5.07
C ALA A 67 16.66 -11.90 6.24
N GLU A 68 17.40 -10.99 6.86
CA GLU A 68 18.26 -11.27 8.00
C GLU A 68 17.45 -11.76 9.21
N SER A 69 16.35 -11.10 9.54
CA SER A 69 15.44 -11.51 10.62
C SER A 69 14.79 -12.86 10.32
N ILE A 70 14.45 -13.12 9.05
CA ILE A 70 13.87 -14.41 8.61
C ILE A 70 14.90 -15.53 8.75
N SER A 71 16.13 -15.32 8.27
CA SER A 71 17.21 -16.32 8.34
C SER A 71 17.54 -16.67 9.79
N ARG A 72 17.74 -15.65 10.65
CA ARG A 72 18.00 -15.83 12.07
C ARG A 72 16.85 -16.59 12.77
N TRP A 73 15.61 -16.23 12.48
CA TRP A 73 14.45 -16.96 13.02
C TRP A 73 14.44 -18.42 12.58
N HIS A 74 14.67 -18.69 11.31
CA HIS A 74 14.68 -20.03 10.74
C HIS A 74 15.78 -20.90 11.33
N GLU A 75 16.98 -20.36 11.55
CA GLU A 75 18.12 -21.05 12.17
C GLU A 75 17.85 -21.42 13.63
N HIS A 76 17.32 -20.49 14.42
CA HIS A 76 17.10 -20.72 15.86
C HIS A 76 15.79 -21.46 16.15
N ARG A 77 14.81 -21.38 15.24
CA ARG A 77 13.45 -21.93 15.41
C ARG A 77 12.93 -22.58 14.13
N PRO A 78 13.57 -23.65 13.62
CA PRO A 78 13.28 -24.22 12.29
C PRO A 78 11.86 -24.76 12.14
N THR A 79 11.17 -25.07 13.24
CA THR A 79 9.77 -25.57 13.23
C THR A 79 8.73 -24.47 13.48
N ALA A 80 9.15 -23.27 13.88
CA ALA A 80 8.23 -22.18 14.15
C ALA A 80 7.83 -21.49 12.84
N PRO A 81 6.53 -21.18 12.63
CA PRO A 81 6.04 -20.68 11.36
C PRO A 81 6.52 -19.27 11.06
N ILE A 82 6.70 -19.00 9.76
CA ILE A 82 7.01 -17.69 9.19
C ILE A 82 5.91 -17.33 8.19
N VAL A 83 5.34 -16.13 8.33
CA VAL A 83 4.51 -15.48 7.32
C VAL A 83 5.35 -14.41 6.64
N LEU A 84 5.56 -14.54 5.34
CA LEU A 84 6.19 -13.53 4.52
C LEU A 84 5.12 -12.70 3.79
N VAL A 85 5.11 -11.39 4.00
CA VAL A 85 4.22 -10.45 3.31
C VAL A 85 4.98 -9.71 2.22
N LEU A 86 4.61 -9.96 0.97
CA LEU A 86 5.21 -9.32 -0.20
C LEU A 86 4.54 -7.95 -0.42
N THR A 87 5.34 -6.88 -0.33
CA THR A 87 4.82 -5.52 -0.18
C THR A 87 4.94 -4.63 -1.41
N GLY A 88 5.64 -5.10 -2.45
CA GLY A 88 5.75 -4.40 -3.72
C GLY A 88 7.07 -4.63 -4.43
N THR A 89 8.11 -3.85 -4.13
CA THR A 89 9.41 -3.98 -4.82
C THR A 89 10.03 -5.36 -4.67
N ASP A 90 9.81 -6.01 -3.53
CA ASP A 90 10.20 -7.40 -3.32
C ASP A 90 9.54 -8.36 -4.31
N LEU A 91 8.22 -8.24 -4.49
CA LEU A 91 7.44 -9.11 -5.38
C LEU A 91 7.80 -8.93 -6.86
N TYR A 92 8.03 -7.68 -7.30
CA TYR A 92 8.16 -7.33 -8.71
C TYR A 92 9.60 -7.16 -9.20
N LEU A 93 10.59 -7.02 -8.30
CA LEU A 93 12.00 -6.86 -8.62
C LEU A 93 12.88 -7.85 -7.88
N ASP A 94 12.80 -7.89 -6.54
CA ASP A 94 13.79 -8.58 -5.74
C ASP A 94 13.69 -10.11 -5.88
N LEU A 95 12.47 -10.69 -6.00
CA LEU A 95 12.30 -12.15 -6.14
C LEU A 95 12.97 -12.73 -7.39
N GLU A 96 13.11 -11.94 -8.44
CA GLU A 96 13.74 -12.40 -9.69
C GLU A 96 15.28 -12.43 -9.59
N SER A 97 15.89 -11.54 -8.80
CA SER A 97 17.32 -11.27 -8.85
C SER A 97 18.08 -11.30 -7.52
N ASP A 98 17.38 -11.25 -6.39
CA ASP A 98 18.00 -11.14 -5.07
C ASP A 98 17.91 -12.47 -4.30
N LEU A 99 19.07 -13.05 -3.98
CA LEU A 99 19.17 -14.36 -3.29
C LEU A 99 18.57 -14.31 -1.88
N ASN A 100 18.66 -13.19 -1.18
CA ASN A 100 18.08 -13.05 0.16
C ASN A 100 16.55 -13.02 0.10
N ALA A 101 15.98 -12.36 -0.93
CA ALA A 101 14.54 -12.39 -1.15
C ALA A 101 14.04 -13.80 -1.49
N GLN A 102 14.78 -14.53 -2.34
CA GLN A 102 14.46 -15.91 -2.70
C GLN A 102 14.58 -16.85 -1.50
N HIS A 103 15.61 -16.69 -0.66
CA HIS A 103 15.76 -17.45 0.57
C HIS A 103 14.60 -17.17 1.55
N SER A 104 14.22 -15.93 1.72
CA SER A 104 13.06 -15.55 2.56
C SER A 104 11.78 -16.23 2.09
N LEU A 105 11.58 -16.31 0.77
CA LEU A 105 10.46 -17.01 0.16
C LEU A 105 10.46 -18.50 0.48
N GLN A 106 11.64 -19.15 0.45
CA GLN A 106 11.80 -20.57 0.78
C GLN A 106 11.49 -20.86 2.25
N CYS A 107 11.96 -20.02 3.18
CA CYS A 107 11.74 -20.17 4.62
C CYS A 107 10.27 -19.96 5.04
N ALA A 108 9.47 -19.27 4.22
CA ALA A 108 8.10 -18.91 4.60
C ALA A 108 7.16 -20.13 4.66
N SER A 109 6.45 -20.30 5.75
CA SER A 109 5.35 -21.28 5.91
C SER A 109 4.10 -20.84 5.15
N ARG A 110 3.85 -19.52 5.10
CA ARG A 110 2.80 -18.88 4.30
C ARG A 110 3.34 -17.59 3.68
N ILE A 111 2.86 -17.32 2.50
CA ILE A 111 3.16 -16.10 1.74
C ILE A 111 1.87 -15.28 1.63
N VAL A 112 1.95 -13.99 1.84
CA VAL A 112 0.84 -13.07 1.64
C VAL A 112 1.17 -12.11 0.51
N VAL A 113 0.28 -12.05 -0.49
CA VAL A 113 0.25 -11.00 -1.51
C VAL A 113 -0.93 -10.07 -1.24
N LEU A 114 -0.79 -8.78 -1.60
CA LEU A 114 -1.75 -7.76 -1.20
C LEU A 114 -2.88 -7.55 -2.22
N GLN A 115 -2.83 -8.29 -3.33
CA GLN A 115 -3.86 -8.33 -4.38
C GLN A 115 -3.66 -9.58 -5.27
N GLU A 116 -4.68 -9.92 -6.06
CA GLU A 116 -4.75 -11.21 -6.78
C GLU A 116 -3.67 -11.39 -7.86
N ALA A 117 -3.36 -10.35 -8.65
CA ALA A 117 -2.34 -10.43 -9.70
C ALA A 117 -0.92 -10.68 -9.13
N GLY A 118 -0.70 -10.45 -7.81
CA GLY A 118 0.53 -10.81 -7.13
C GLY A 118 0.79 -12.32 -7.09
N LEU A 119 -0.24 -13.16 -7.20
CA LEU A 119 -0.10 -14.61 -7.27
C LEU A 119 0.57 -15.06 -8.57
N ASP A 120 0.42 -14.31 -9.65
CA ASP A 120 0.97 -14.65 -10.96
C ASP A 120 2.50 -14.42 -11.04
N ARG A 121 3.06 -13.75 -10.05
CA ARG A 121 4.50 -13.52 -9.87
C ARG A 121 5.20 -14.65 -9.09
N LEU A 122 4.44 -15.60 -8.56
CA LEU A 122 4.94 -16.70 -7.75
C LEU A 122 5.00 -17.98 -8.57
N ASP A 123 6.06 -18.76 -8.36
CA ASP A 123 6.13 -20.13 -8.87
C ASP A 123 5.03 -21.02 -8.24
N ALA A 124 4.83 -22.20 -8.81
CA ALA A 124 3.75 -23.10 -8.37
C ALA A 124 3.86 -23.52 -6.89
N VAL A 125 5.08 -23.71 -6.38
CA VAL A 125 5.33 -24.12 -4.98
C VAL A 125 5.01 -22.98 -4.02
N SER A 126 5.48 -21.80 -4.31
CA SER A 126 5.23 -20.59 -3.53
C SER A 126 3.74 -20.20 -3.58
N ARG A 127 3.13 -20.30 -4.77
CA ARG A 127 1.70 -20.01 -4.97
C ARG A 127 0.78 -20.93 -4.15
N ALA A 128 1.14 -22.22 -4.00
CA ALA A 128 0.37 -23.17 -3.18
C ALA A 128 0.32 -22.77 -1.70
N ARG A 129 1.34 -22.04 -1.21
CA ARG A 129 1.42 -21.52 0.17
C ARG A 129 0.91 -20.09 0.29
N ALA A 130 0.56 -19.45 -0.83
CA ALA A 130 0.17 -18.05 -0.86
C ALA A 130 -1.29 -17.82 -0.47
N ARG A 131 -1.55 -16.65 0.11
CA ARG A 131 -2.88 -16.11 0.40
C ARG A 131 -2.96 -14.67 -0.07
N VAL A 132 -4.09 -14.30 -0.62
CA VAL A 132 -4.39 -12.88 -0.90
C VAL A 132 -5.02 -12.27 0.34
N ILE A 133 -4.39 -11.24 0.90
CA ILE A 133 -4.96 -10.42 1.96
C ILE A 133 -4.93 -8.97 1.51
N VAL A 134 -6.06 -8.51 1.01
CA VAL A 134 -6.20 -7.12 0.57
C VAL A 134 -6.18 -6.20 1.79
N GLN A 135 -5.38 -5.16 1.71
CA GLN A 135 -5.26 -4.16 2.77
C GLN A 135 -6.54 -3.33 2.91
N SER A 136 -6.71 -2.72 4.07
CA SER A 136 -7.90 -1.91 4.36
C SER A 136 -7.56 -0.51 4.86
N ALA A 137 -8.55 0.37 4.81
CA ALA A 137 -8.52 1.68 5.45
C ALA A 137 -9.85 2.00 6.10
N GLU A 138 -9.81 2.81 7.18
CA GLU A 138 -11.02 3.40 7.74
C GLU A 138 -11.64 4.38 6.73
N ALA A 139 -12.97 4.45 6.71
CA ALA A 139 -13.65 5.44 5.89
C ALA A 139 -13.38 6.85 6.43
N LEU A 140 -13.09 7.78 5.54
CA LEU A 140 -13.01 9.19 5.84
C LEU A 140 -13.77 9.94 4.75
N VAL A 141 -14.97 10.41 5.08
CA VAL A 141 -15.81 11.16 4.15
C VAL A 141 -15.91 12.58 4.67
N GLU A 142 -15.30 13.51 3.94
CA GLU A 142 -15.36 14.95 4.22
C GLU A 142 -16.49 15.61 3.44
N ALA A 143 -16.96 16.76 3.92
CA ALA A 143 -17.88 17.60 3.18
C ALA A 143 -17.24 18.05 1.84
N ARG A 144 -18.01 18.01 0.76
CA ARG A 144 -17.49 18.28 -0.59
C ARG A 144 -17.58 19.74 -1.01
N ASP A 145 -18.10 20.58 -0.14
CA ASP A 145 -18.39 21.98 -0.45
C ASP A 145 -17.12 22.85 -0.46
N GLU A 146 -16.07 22.41 0.27
CA GLU A 146 -14.76 23.05 0.25
C GLU A 146 -13.69 22.07 -0.26
N ARG A 147 -13.33 22.20 -1.51
CA ARG A 147 -12.28 21.39 -2.14
C ARG A 147 -10.98 22.16 -2.17
N ASP A 148 -9.90 21.52 -1.72
CA ASP A 148 -8.57 22.13 -1.75
C ASP A 148 -7.95 22.04 -3.16
N PHE A 149 -8.19 20.90 -3.85
CA PHE A 149 -7.63 20.59 -5.17
C PHE A 149 -8.61 19.78 -6.02
N ASP A 150 -8.54 19.96 -7.34
CA ASP A 150 -9.21 19.04 -8.27
C ASP A 150 -8.56 17.67 -8.23
N PHE A 151 -7.24 17.63 -8.20
CA PHE A 151 -6.47 16.39 -8.13
C PHE A 151 -5.47 16.42 -6.98
N VAL A 152 -5.29 15.30 -6.33
CA VAL A 152 -4.25 15.11 -5.33
C VAL A 152 -3.42 13.88 -5.67
N ALA A 153 -2.11 13.98 -5.53
CA ALA A 153 -1.20 12.85 -5.48
C ALA A 153 -0.61 12.74 -4.07
N VAL A 154 -0.53 11.53 -3.52
CA VAL A 154 0.01 11.28 -2.17
C VAL A 154 1.05 10.19 -2.26
N GLY A 155 2.29 10.54 -1.97
CA GLY A 155 3.44 9.64 -1.94
C GLY A 155 4.73 10.42 -1.95
N HIS A 156 5.78 9.89 -1.33
CA HIS A 156 7.11 10.48 -1.40
C HIS A 156 7.59 10.54 -2.85
N LEU A 157 8.29 11.61 -3.22
CA LEU A 157 8.90 11.76 -4.53
C LEU A 157 10.09 10.81 -4.62
N ARG A 158 9.88 9.67 -5.31
CA ARG A 158 10.84 8.60 -5.59
C ARG A 158 10.56 8.03 -6.97
N ASP A 159 11.56 7.49 -7.65
CA ASP A 159 11.43 6.93 -9.00
C ASP A 159 10.29 5.93 -9.14
N VAL A 160 10.13 5.01 -8.18
CA VAL A 160 9.08 3.99 -8.21
C VAL A 160 7.66 4.59 -8.17
N LYS A 161 7.50 5.82 -7.65
CA LYS A 161 6.23 6.55 -7.60
C LYS A 161 5.98 7.40 -8.85
N ASP A 162 7.00 7.58 -9.69
CA ASP A 162 6.96 8.32 -10.95
C ASP A 162 6.29 9.70 -10.85
N PRO A 163 6.76 10.57 -9.93
CA PRO A 163 6.17 11.90 -9.77
C PRO A 163 6.33 12.77 -11.02
N GLU A 164 7.36 12.51 -11.83
CA GLU A 164 7.62 13.27 -13.05
C GLU A 164 6.52 13.12 -14.10
N THR A 165 5.85 11.97 -14.17
CA THR A 165 4.70 11.80 -15.06
C THR A 165 3.58 12.76 -14.70
N LEU A 166 3.29 12.97 -13.39
CA LEU A 166 2.32 13.99 -12.98
C LEU A 166 2.82 15.40 -13.26
N MET A 167 4.09 15.71 -13.02
CA MET A 167 4.68 17.02 -13.28
C MET A 167 4.62 17.38 -14.79
N ARG A 168 4.91 16.42 -15.68
CA ARG A 168 4.77 16.58 -17.12
C ARG A 168 3.31 16.78 -17.53
N ALA A 169 2.39 16.01 -16.97
CA ALA A 169 0.96 16.17 -17.23
C ALA A 169 0.45 17.56 -16.80
N ALA A 170 0.90 18.06 -15.63
CA ALA A 170 0.58 19.41 -15.17
C ALA A 170 1.05 20.50 -16.15
N ARG A 171 2.26 20.37 -16.70
CA ARG A 171 2.77 21.31 -17.72
C ARG A 171 1.94 21.27 -19.01
N LEU A 172 1.54 20.08 -19.47
CA LEU A 172 0.67 19.95 -20.64
C LEU A 172 -0.69 20.63 -20.41
N LEU A 173 -1.29 20.45 -19.24
CA LEU A 173 -2.57 21.10 -18.88
C LEU A 173 -2.43 22.62 -18.79
N SER A 174 -1.34 23.14 -18.23
CA SER A 174 -1.07 24.59 -18.13
C SER A 174 -0.82 25.25 -19.49
N ALA A 175 -0.23 24.54 -20.44
CA ALA A 175 0.03 25.07 -21.78
C ALA A 175 -1.26 25.28 -22.60
N GLU A 176 -2.33 24.55 -22.28
CA GLU A 176 -3.58 24.57 -23.01
C GLU A 176 -4.60 25.59 -22.46
N ALA A 177 -4.52 25.95 -21.19
CA ALA A 177 -5.44 26.88 -20.54
C ALA A 177 -4.77 27.63 -19.39
N ALA A 178 -4.99 28.95 -19.34
CA ALA A 178 -4.46 29.82 -18.28
C ALA A 178 -4.96 29.45 -16.88
N ALA A 179 -6.14 28.81 -16.77
CA ALA A 179 -6.72 28.28 -15.54
C ALA A 179 -6.96 26.78 -15.70
N GLY A 180 -5.88 26.00 -15.59
CA GLY A 180 -5.96 24.53 -15.56
C GLY A 180 -6.47 24.00 -14.21
N PRO A 181 -6.77 22.69 -14.11
CA PRO A 181 -7.19 22.06 -12.87
C PRO A 181 -6.09 22.14 -11.81
N THR A 182 -6.49 22.38 -10.56
CA THR A 182 -5.57 22.48 -9.42
C THR A 182 -5.07 21.10 -9.00
N ILE A 183 -3.75 20.98 -8.76
CA ILE A 183 -3.08 19.72 -8.43
C ILE A 183 -2.27 19.90 -7.16
N GLY A 184 -2.60 19.16 -6.10
CA GLY A 184 -1.80 19.06 -4.88
C GLY A 184 -0.94 17.80 -4.90
N HIS A 185 0.36 17.92 -4.64
CA HIS A 185 1.27 16.79 -4.52
C HIS A 185 1.83 16.72 -3.09
N ILE A 186 1.44 15.69 -2.34
CA ILE A 186 1.78 15.50 -0.93
C ILE A 186 2.83 14.39 -0.82
N GLY A 187 3.94 14.69 -0.20
CA GLY A 187 5.02 13.74 0.08
C GLY A 187 6.37 14.44 0.15
N ASP A 188 7.27 13.87 0.91
CA ASP A 188 8.65 14.35 0.98
C ASP A 188 9.43 13.95 -0.28
N ALA A 189 10.46 14.72 -0.62
CA ALA A 189 11.38 14.33 -1.68
C ALA A 189 12.54 13.54 -1.07
N LEU A 190 12.62 12.26 -1.44
CA LEU A 190 13.74 11.40 -1.02
C LEU A 190 14.93 11.51 -1.99
N ASP A 191 14.69 12.06 -3.20
CA ASP A 191 15.67 12.28 -4.24
C ASP A 191 15.74 13.76 -4.58
N ALA A 192 16.93 14.37 -4.49
CA ALA A 192 17.15 15.82 -4.67
C ALA A 192 16.67 16.30 -6.05
N HIS A 193 16.95 15.55 -7.13
CA HIS A 193 16.53 15.89 -8.49
C HIS A 193 15.01 15.96 -8.63
N LEU A 194 14.25 15.11 -7.93
CA LEU A 194 12.78 15.15 -7.93
C LEU A 194 12.25 16.37 -7.17
N ALA A 195 12.94 16.81 -6.12
CA ALA A 195 12.61 18.06 -5.44
C ALA A 195 12.81 19.28 -6.37
N GLU A 196 13.90 19.30 -7.12
CA GLU A 196 14.18 20.37 -8.10
C GLU A 196 13.14 20.36 -9.23
N ALA A 197 12.82 19.19 -9.77
CA ALA A 197 11.79 19.02 -10.79
C ALA A 197 10.41 19.51 -10.31
N ALA A 198 10.05 19.21 -9.05
CA ALA A 198 8.81 19.67 -8.45
C ALA A 198 8.76 21.21 -8.31
N ARG A 199 9.83 21.83 -7.80
CA ARG A 199 9.93 23.30 -7.69
C ARG A 199 9.88 23.99 -9.06
N ALA A 200 10.62 23.48 -10.05
CA ALA A 200 10.59 23.97 -11.42
C ALA A 200 9.19 23.85 -12.04
N THR A 201 8.46 22.76 -11.70
CA THR A 201 7.08 22.59 -12.14
C THR A 201 6.14 23.59 -11.47
N MET A 202 6.27 23.89 -10.19
CA MET A 202 5.49 24.91 -9.49
C MET A 202 5.69 26.31 -10.12
N THR A 203 6.91 26.62 -10.51
CA THR A 203 7.23 27.91 -11.18
C THR A 203 6.57 27.99 -12.55
N ALA A 204 6.63 26.91 -13.34
CA ALA A 204 6.08 26.88 -14.70
C ALA A 204 4.52 26.69 -14.73
N CYS A 205 3.94 26.11 -13.69
CA CYS A 205 2.53 25.72 -13.61
C CYS A 205 1.97 26.07 -12.23
N PRO A 206 1.45 27.29 -12.01
CA PRO A 206 0.93 27.72 -10.70
C PRO A 206 -0.22 26.85 -10.14
N ALA A 207 -0.93 26.12 -11.01
CA ALA A 207 -1.96 25.17 -10.63
C ALA A 207 -1.41 23.89 -9.98
N TYR A 208 -0.12 23.55 -10.19
CA TYR A 208 0.56 22.46 -9.51
C TYR A 208 1.25 22.96 -8.25
N ARG A 209 0.99 22.31 -7.12
CA ARG A 209 1.57 22.65 -5.83
C ARG A 209 2.14 21.41 -5.16
N TRP A 210 3.47 21.37 -4.98
CA TRP A 210 4.11 20.39 -4.10
C TRP A 210 4.08 20.90 -2.67
N LEU A 211 3.44 20.13 -1.79
CA LEU A 211 3.10 20.51 -0.41
C LEU A 211 4.10 19.93 0.63
N GLY A 212 5.10 19.16 0.17
CA GLY A 212 6.04 18.48 1.06
C GLY A 212 5.40 17.37 1.88
N ALA A 213 6.12 16.92 2.92
CA ALA A 213 5.63 15.90 3.84
C ALA A 213 4.48 16.42 4.70
N MET A 214 3.51 15.55 4.95
CA MET A 214 2.42 15.83 5.88
C MET A 214 2.21 14.64 6.82
N PRO A 215 1.70 14.88 8.05
CA PRO A 215 1.19 13.81 8.89
C PRO A 215 0.11 13.00 8.16
N HIS A 216 0.11 11.68 8.30
CA HIS A 216 -0.83 10.79 7.59
C HIS A 216 -2.30 11.23 7.70
N ALA A 217 -2.74 11.66 8.89
CA ALA A 217 -4.11 12.15 9.09
C ALA A 217 -4.41 13.42 8.25
N ALA A 218 -3.44 14.31 8.07
CA ALA A 218 -3.59 15.52 7.24
C ALA A 218 -3.63 15.16 5.74
N ALA A 219 -2.73 14.28 5.29
CA ALA A 219 -2.73 13.78 3.92
C ALA A 219 -4.05 13.07 3.57
N ARG A 220 -4.60 12.28 4.48
CA ARG A 220 -5.91 11.63 4.30
C ARG A 220 -7.07 12.62 4.20
N ARG A 221 -7.05 13.70 5.00
CA ARG A 221 -8.08 14.76 4.88
C ARG A 221 -7.97 15.49 3.55
N ALA A 222 -6.76 15.86 3.13
CA ALA A 222 -6.54 16.49 1.82
C ALA A 222 -7.01 15.57 0.67
N LEU A 223 -6.71 14.25 0.76
CA LEU A 223 -7.23 13.27 -0.18
C LEU A 223 -8.75 13.22 -0.20
N ALA A 224 -9.40 13.15 0.95
CA ALA A 224 -10.87 13.05 1.05
C ALA A 224 -11.59 14.30 0.53
N ARG A 225 -10.93 15.47 0.51
CA ARG A 225 -11.43 16.75 -0.02
C ARG A 225 -11.10 16.99 -1.49
N ALA A 226 -10.29 16.14 -2.12
CA ALA A 226 -10.00 16.24 -3.55
C ALA A 226 -11.13 15.67 -4.41
N ARG A 227 -11.21 16.09 -5.68
CA ARG A 227 -12.15 15.51 -6.65
C ARG A 227 -11.70 14.11 -7.09
N ALA A 228 -10.39 13.91 -7.30
CA ALA A 228 -9.82 12.61 -7.62
C ALA A 228 -8.38 12.48 -7.09
N LEU A 229 -7.97 11.23 -6.82
CA LEU A 229 -6.57 10.85 -6.61
C LEU A 229 -5.91 10.63 -7.98
N VAL A 230 -4.68 11.12 -8.16
CA VAL A 230 -3.78 10.70 -9.23
C VAL A 230 -2.68 9.82 -8.65
N HIS A 231 -2.51 8.63 -9.21
CA HIS A 231 -1.54 7.63 -8.74
C HIS A 231 -0.68 7.15 -9.92
N THR A 232 0.55 7.63 -10.00
CA THR A 232 1.46 7.46 -11.16
C THR A 232 2.45 6.32 -11.02
N SER A 233 2.46 5.58 -9.88
CA SER A 233 3.46 4.57 -9.56
C SER A 233 3.74 3.59 -10.70
N ARG A 234 5.01 3.22 -10.85
CA ARG A 234 5.47 2.16 -11.78
C ARG A 234 5.27 0.77 -11.21
N MET A 235 5.15 0.67 -9.89
CA MET A 235 5.10 -0.61 -9.18
C MET A 235 4.48 -0.44 -7.79
N GLU A 236 3.56 -1.34 -7.43
CA GLU A 236 2.91 -1.42 -6.12
C GLU A 236 2.52 -2.85 -5.78
N GLY A 237 2.73 -3.27 -4.55
CA GLY A 237 2.14 -4.52 -4.04
C GLY A 237 0.67 -4.34 -3.66
N GLY A 238 0.40 -3.29 -2.86
CA GLY A 238 -0.94 -2.83 -2.50
C GLY A 238 -0.84 -1.36 -2.11
N ALA A 239 -1.36 -0.47 -2.97
CA ALA A 239 -1.27 0.97 -2.78
C ALA A 239 -2.27 1.44 -1.70
N ASN A 240 -1.80 1.64 -0.46
CA ASN A 240 -2.66 2.12 0.63
C ASN A 240 -3.44 3.39 0.23
N VAL A 241 -2.81 4.32 -0.50
CA VAL A 241 -3.46 5.57 -0.91
C VAL A 241 -4.64 5.34 -1.86
N VAL A 242 -4.57 4.34 -2.75
CA VAL A 242 -5.68 3.94 -3.63
C VAL A 242 -6.84 3.39 -2.79
N ILE A 243 -6.53 2.55 -1.81
CA ILE A 243 -7.51 2.00 -0.86
C ILE A 243 -8.16 3.13 -0.05
N GLU A 244 -7.36 4.08 0.44
CA GLU A 244 -7.83 5.24 1.19
C GLU A 244 -8.74 6.14 0.34
N ALA A 245 -8.41 6.36 -0.95
CA ALA A 245 -9.22 7.11 -1.88
C ALA A 245 -10.59 6.46 -2.07
N VAL A 246 -10.62 5.16 -2.38
CA VAL A 246 -11.87 4.40 -2.57
C VAL A 246 -12.71 4.43 -1.29
N ARG A 247 -12.11 4.24 -0.11
CA ARG A 247 -12.79 4.32 1.19
C ARG A 247 -13.29 5.71 1.53
N SER A 248 -12.70 6.74 0.94
CA SER A 248 -13.13 8.14 1.08
C SER A 248 -14.07 8.59 -0.06
N ARG A 249 -14.52 7.65 -0.90
CA ARG A 249 -15.37 7.91 -2.08
C ARG A 249 -14.72 8.85 -3.12
N VAL A 250 -13.40 8.86 -3.17
CA VAL A 250 -12.62 9.67 -4.12
C VAL A 250 -12.22 8.77 -5.29
N PRO A 251 -12.64 9.09 -6.54
CA PRO A 251 -12.22 8.37 -7.74
C PRO A 251 -10.71 8.43 -7.94
N VAL A 252 -10.16 7.46 -8.66
CA VAL A 252 -8.72 7.32 -8.86
C VAL A 252 -8.37 7.39 -10.34
N LEU A 253 -7.38 8.19 -10.72
CA LEU A 253 -6.70 8.10 -12.01
C LEU A 253 -5.37 7.39 -11.77
N ALA A 254 -5.20 6.19 -12.29
CA ALA A 254 -4.07 5.32 -11.93
C ALA A 254 -3.27 4.85 -13.14
N SER A 255 -1.95 4.74 -12.99
CA SER A 255 -1.12 3.99 -13.92
C SER A 255 -1.59 2.53 -13.98
N ARG A 256 -1.60 1.93 -15.17
CA ARG A 256 -2.04 0.54 -15.36
C ARG A 256 -0.91 -0.41 -15.00
N ILE A 257 -0.80 -0.71 -13.73
CA ILE A 257 0.13 -1.70 -13.15
C ILE A 257 -0.65 -2.78 -12.42
N ASP A 258 -0.05 -3.97 -12.24
CA ASP A 258 -0.69 -5.11 -11.58
C ASP A 258 -1.28 -4.74 -10.21
N GLY A 259 -0.54 -3.97 -9.40
CA GLY A 259 -0.99 -3.53 -8.10
C GLY A 259 -2.26 -2.68 -8.14
N ASN A 260 -2.39 -1.78 -9.11
CA ASN A 260 -3.59 -0.96 -9.28
C ASN A 260 -4.73 -1.77 -9.90
N VAL A 261 -4.44 -2.63 -10.88
CA VAL A 261 -5.43 -3.52 -11.51
C VAL A 261 -6.04 -4.48 -10.49
N GLY A 262 -5.22 -5.06 -9.61
CA GLY A 262 -5.70 -5.93 -8.54
C GLY A 262 -6.64 -5.21 -7.55
N LEU A 263 -6.43 -3.92 -7.31
CA LEU A 263 -7.27 -3.12 -6.43
C LEU A 263 -8.53 -2.59 -7.11
N LEU A 264 -8.42 -2.01 -8.31
CA LEU A 264 -9.50 -1.30 -8.99
C LEU A 264 -10.28 -2.17 -9.98
N GLY A 265 -9.72 -3.31 -10.40
CA GLY A 265 -10.30 -4.22 -11.39
C GLY A 265 -9.76 -4.00 -12.80
N THR A 266 -9.87 -5.02 -13.65
CA THR A 266 -9.35 -5.02 -15.03
C THR A 266 -10.05 -3.99 -15.92
N ASP A 267 -11.36 -3.78 -15.69
CA ASP A 267 -12.26 -2.98 -16.52
C ASP A 267 -12.48 -1.56 -15.99
N TYR A 268 -11.56 -1.09 -15.13
CA TYR A 268 -11.61 0.26 -14.59
C TYR A 268 -11.21 1.29 -15.64
N ASP A 269 -12.07 2.29 -15.88
CA ASP A 269 -11.89 3.29 -16.95
C ASP A 269 -10.89 4.40 -16.61
N GLY A 270 -10.42 4.47 -15.37
CA GLY A 270 -9.50 5.50 -14.88
C GLY A 270 -8.01 5.17 -15.06
N TYR A 271 -7.65 4.22 -15.93
CA TYR A 271 -6.27 3.87 -16.19
C TYR A 271 -5.61 4.68 -17.28
N PHE A 272 -4.30 4.91 -17.13
CA PHE A 272 -3.41 5.40 -18.17
C PHE A 272 -2.12 4.56 -18.22
N PRO A 273 -1.40 4.50 -19.36
CA PRO A 273 -0.14 3.78 -19.48
C PRO A 273 0.94 4.35 -18.53
N VAL A 274 1.77 3.48 -17.95
CA VAL A 274 2.89 3.89 -17.08
C VAL A 274 3.80 4.88 -17.82
N GLY A 275 4.11 6.02 -17.19
CA GLY A 275 5.00 7.02 -17.74
C GLY A 275 4.38 7.95 -18.81
N ASP A 276 3.13 7.68 -19.22
CA ASP A 276 2.45 8.47 -20.26
C ASP A 276 1.76 9.72 -19.70
N ALA A 277 2.49 10.81 -19.68
CA ALA A 277 1.99 12.10 -19.20
C ALA A 277 0.89 12.69 -20.10
N ALA A 278 0.90 12.40 -21.41
CA ALA A 278 -0.11 12.89 -22.33
C ALA A 278 -1.45 12.18 -22.12
N ALA A 279 -1.43 10.85 -21.96
CA ALA A 279 -2.61 10.08 -21.60
C ALA A 279 -3.18 10.50 -20.24
N LEU A 280 -2.31 10.73 -19.24
CA LEU A 280 -2.75 11.25 -17.94
C LEU A 280 -3.40 12.62 -18.06
N ALA A 281 -2.79 13.56 -18.78
CA ALA A 281 -3.37 14.90 -19.00
C ALA A 281 -4.73 14.82 -19.70
N ALA A 282 -4.85 13.98 -20.74
CA ALA A 282 -6.13 13.76 -21.43
C ALA A 282 -7.20 13.18 -20.49
N LEU A 283 -6.82 12.22 -19.63
CA LEU A 283 -7.72 11.62 -18.64
C LEU A 283 -8.16 12.64 -17.58
N MET A 284 -7.25 13.50 -17.10
CA MET A 284 -7.55 14.59 -16.16
C MET A 284 -8.51 15.62 -16.78
N ARG A 285 -8.29 16.04 -18.04
CA ARG A 285 -9.23 16.92 -18.77
C ARG A 285 -10.61 16.32 -18.87
N ARG A 286 -10.68 15.05 -19.29
CA ARG A 286 -11.95 14.33 -19.40
C ARG A 286 -12.67 14.24 -18.06
N PHE A 287 -11.94 13.97 -16.98
CA PHE A 287 -12.52 13.90 -15.63
C PHE A 287 -13.16 15.22 -15.20
N VAL A 288 -12.54 16.36 -15.55
CA VAL A 288 -13.07 17.69 -15.21
C VAL A 288 -14.23 18.09 -16.13
N GLY A 289 -14.11 17.81 -17.44
CA GLY A 289 -15.04 18.26 -18.46
C GLY A 289 -16.24 17.34 -18.72
N ASP A 290 -16.19 16.09 -18.26
CA ASP A 290 -17.25 15.08 -18.46
C ASP A 290 -17.77 14.56 -17.09
N PRO A 291 -18.84 15.16 -16.53
CA PRO A 291 -19.42 14.72 -15.27
C PRO A 291 -19.91 13.26 -15.29
N ALA A 292 -20.35 12.76 -16.46
CA ALA A 292 -20.78 11.36 -16.58
C ALA A 292 -19.61 10.39 -16.47
N PHE A 293 -18.45 10.75 -17.02
CA PHE A 293 -17.22 10.00 -16.84
C PHE A 293 -16.75 9.99 -15.37
N ALA A 294 -16.74 11.15 -14.73
CA ALA A 294 -16.40 11.26 -13.31
C ALA A 294 -17.33 10.41 -12.43
N ALA A 295 -18.64 10.43 -12.69
CA ALA A 295 -19.63 9.62 -11.99
C ALA A 295 -19.41 8.11 -12.22
N ARG A 296 -19.04 7.71 -13.44
CA ARG A 296 -18.71 6.31 -13.76
C ARG A 296 -17.50 5.82 -12.98
N LEU A 297 -16.42 6.60 -12.93
CA LEU A 297 -15.25 6.24 -12.12
C LEU A 297 -15.60 6.10 -10.64
N ALA A 298 -16.42 7.00 -10.11
CA ALA A 298 -16.89 6.93 -8.73
C ALA A 298 -17.71 5.64 -8.48
N ALA A 299 -18.57 5.25 -9.39
CA ALA A 299 -19.36 4.02 -9.31
C ALA A 299 -18.47 2.77 -9.37
N GLN A 300 -17.48 2.72 -10.25
CA GLN A 300 -16.52 1.62 -10.35
C GLN A 300 -15.68 1.50 -9.07
N CYS A 301 -15.20 2.59 -8.52
CA CYS A 301 -14.51 2.59 -7.22
C CYS A 301 -15.44 2.08 -6.10
N ALA A 302 -16.70 2.51 -6.07
CA ALA A 302 -17.67 2.09 -5.05
C ALA A 302 -17.95 0.57 -5.09
N GLN A 303 -17.88 -0.07 -6.26
CA GLN A 303 -18.00 -1.53 -6.39
C GLN A 303 -16.85 -2.27 -5.69
N ARG A 304 -15.66 -1.67 -5.62
CA ARG A 304 -14.47 -2.25 -4.97
C ARG A 304 -14.40 -1.95 -3.46
N GLU A 305 -15.13 -0.94 -2.99
CA GLU A 305 -15.10 -0.46 -1.59
C GLU A 305 -15.25 -1.59 -0.55
N PRO A 306 -16.15 -2.58 -0.69
CA PRO A 306 -16.33 -3.63 0.31
C PRO A 306 -15.07 -4.44 0.60
N LEU A 307 -14.17 -4.59 -0.38
CA LEU A 307 -12.90 -5.32 -0.22
C LEU A 307 -11.96 -4.63 0.76
N PHE A 308 -12.05 -3.31 0.88
CA PHE A 308 -11.14 -2.47 1.65
C PHE A 308 -11.64 -2.15 3.07
N ARG A 309 -12.66 -2.84 3.54
CA ARG A 309 -13.20 -2.65 4.90
C ARG A 309 -12.30 -3.32 5.94
N PRO A 310 -11.96 -2.63 7.05
CA PRO A 310 -11.10 -3.20 8.09
C PRO A 310 -11.57 -4.55 8.63
N ALA A 311 -12.88 -4.79 8.65
CA ALA A 311 -13.44 -6.07 9.08
C ALA A 311 -13.04 -7.24 8.15
N VAL A 312 -12.84 -6.99 6.85
CA VAL A 312 -12.45 -8.00 5.86
C VAL A 312 -10.98 -8.38 6.07
N GLU A 313 -10.07 -7.40 6.08
CA GLU A 313 -8.65 -7.64 6.32
C GLU A 313 -8.42 -8.28 7.70
N ARG A 314 -9.05 -7.76 8.76
CA ARG A 314 -8.96 -8.32 10.12
C ARG A 314 -9.36 -9.79 10.17
N ARG A 315 -10.44 -10.17 9.50
CA ARG A 315 -10.89 -11.57 9.44
C ARG A 315 -9.85 -12.44 8.75
N ALA A 316 -9.29 -11.99 7.62
CA ALA A 316 -8.29 -12.73 6.87
C ALA A 316 -6.98 -12.90 7.67
N VAL A 317 -6.51 -11.84 8.33
CA VAL A 317 -5.29 -11.87 9.16
C VAL A 317 -5.47 -12.79 10.37
N ARG A 318 -6.64 -12.77 11.03
CA ARG A 318 -6.93 -13.68 12.15
C ARG A 318 -7.08 -15.14 11.70
N ALA A 319 -7.67 -15.38 10.53
CA ALA A 319 -7.76 -16.71 9.95
C ALA A 319 -6.37 -17.27 9.61
N LEU A 320 -5.47 -16.43 9.09
CA LEU A 320 -4.07 -16.80 8.84
C LEU A 320 -3.33 -17.18 10.14
N LEU A 321 -3.53 -16.44 11.23
CA LEU A 321 -2.99 -16.79 12.54
C LEU A 321 -3.52 -18.14 13.03
N ALA A 322 -4.83 -18.36 12.97
CA ALA A 322 -5.47 -19.59 13.44
C ALA A 322 -5.05 -20.82 12.62
N ASP A 323 -4.74 -20.65 11.33
CA ASP A 323 -4.24 -21.73 10.46
C ASP A 323 -2.83 -22.19 10.85
N LEU A 324 -1.99 -21.28 11.36
CA LEU A 324 -0.60 -21.54 11.72
C LEU A 324 -0.40 -21.87 13.20
N LEU A 325 -1.22 -21.31 14.07
CA LEU A 325 -1.19 -21.52 15.50
C LEU A 325 -2.56 -22.03 15.98
N PRO A 326 -2.90 -23.30 15.71
CA PRO A 326 -4.17 -23.87 16.18
C PRO A 326 -4.19 -23.81 17.71
N ALA A 327 -5.37 -23.49 18.27
CA ALA A 327 -5.56 -23.42 19.72
C ALA A 327 -4.98 -24.70 20.38
N ARG A 328 -4.06 -24.53 21.33
CA ARG A 328 -3.50 -25.65 22.08
C ARG A 328 -4.68 -26.41 22.70
N ARG A 329 -4.98 -27.60 22.18
CA ARG A 329 -5.95 -28.50 22.81
C ARG A 329 -5.42 -28.77 24.21
N THR A 330 -6.07 -28.25 25.23
CA THR A 330 -5.87 -28.69 26.60
C THR A 330 -6.04 -30.21 26.61
N ARG A 331 -4.92 -30.96 26.74
CA ARG A 331 -5.04 -32.40 27.03
C ARG A 331 -5.77 -32.49 28.37
N ARG A 332 -6.97 -33.06 28.33
CA ARG A 332 -7.68 -33.50 29.51
C ARG A 332 -6.97 -34.71 30.10
#